data_372f16b5031010eb04373e473afe8cd8
#
_entry.id   372f16b5031010eb04373e473afe8cd8
#
_cell.length_a   1.000
_cell.length_b   1.000
_cell.length_c   1.000
_cell.angle_alpha   90.00
_cell.angle_beta   90.00
_cell.angle_gamma   90.00
#
_symmetry.space_group_name_H-M   'P 1'
#
loop_
_entity.id
_entity.type
_entity.pdbx_description
1 polymer ?
#
loop_
_entity_poly.entity_id
_entity_poly.type
_entity_poly.pdbx_seq_one_letter_code
_entity_poly.pdbx_strand_id
1 'polypeptide(L)'
;MKATTNKLLTALALAALTAGAWAQTEVASNTAPAKDPAPAAATPAPAPVTAADVQALKDALAAQQLQIQKLTEQLQRQQDAQQSPANAAAKADTTPTQANPPQQIAALGTPAPAQQEAAPAPAAAATQESEQVYNKQMEGPLTLHFRGINITPGGYAEGAFVRRSKGLAADLPTPFNSVAMPGASQAQMPEFFGSGRQSKITTFVDGRLKNVELSSYVSADFLSAGVTSTSTSTNSYTLRLRQAWAQAKFDSGWAFLAGQSWSLVTENGHSISPDDDLGRSNDARPKTIDPSYNVGFVFARQFGLRLTKAFGDKVSFAVAIENPQATLTTHGNAANYLLGESGASNSYNTTATYSFNPSPDIIAKIAFDPGFGHYEVFGIADRFTDRVFPCGEVLAKATCGGYGPGVISAVGAYNASKEGGGIGVSARWNIAKRVTFGLKGVGGSGIGRYGPGGLADASINGNGTVHLVKNSLGLATLEFHATKKLDLYGYAGSEYASRSVSFDPLGSKGAGSLVGYGIPTSPNFGCYAEQPPATSTTNGTAGFDPGALANCTADTRALIEGTAGFWYKFYSGPRGSFRFGTQYSYITRNTWSGVGGDPHGIDNMIFTSFRYYLP
;
A
#
# COMPACT_ATOMS: atom_id res chain seq x y z
N MET A 1 6.48 18.65 -41.52
CA MET A 1 5.98 18.19 -40.22
C MET A 1 6.12 16.69 -39.92
N LYS A 2 6.12 15.77 -40.90
CA LYS A 2 6.29 14.30 -40.64
C LYS A 2 7.73 13.85 -40.27
N ALA A 3 8.75 14.59 -40.64
CA ALA A 3 10.16 14.21 -40.37
C ALA A 3 10.66 14.60 -38.96
N THR A 4 10.05 15.58 -38.32
CA THR A 4 10.43 16.04 -36.97
C THR A 4 9.83 15.14 -35.86
N THR A 5 8.67 14.57 -36.12
CA THR A 5 7.98 13.67 -35.16
C THR A 5 8.70 12.33 -35.00
N ASN A 6 9.27 11.81 -36.08
CA ASN A 6 10.02 10.54 -36.01
C ASN A 6 11.35 10.68 -35.26
N LYS A 7 12.01 11.82 -35.31
CA LYS A 7 13.27 12.05 -34.57
C LYS A 7 13.05 12.23 -33.06
N LEU A 8 11.89 12.77 -32.66
CA LEU A 8 11.54 12.89 -31.25
C LEU A 8 11.14 11.56 -30.63
N LEU A 9 10.42 10.73 -31.39
CA LEU A 9 10.06 9.37 -30.96
C LEU A 9 11.29 8.45 -30.80
N THR A 10 12.28 8.58 -31.70
CA THR A 10 13.54 7.82 -31.60
C THR A 10 14.39 8.28 -30.42
N ALA A 11 14.41 9.56 -30.10
CA ALA A 11 15.13 10.09 -28.95
C ALA A 11 14.52 9.71 -27.61
N LEU A 12 13.18 9.65 -27.50
CA LEU A 12 12.50 9.21 -26.28
C LEU A 12 12.56 7.69 -26.08
N ALA A 13 12.52 6.91 -27.16
CA ALA A 13 12.73 5.45 -27.07
C ALA A 13 14.18 5.10 -26.64
N LEU A 14 15.18 5.89 -27.07
CA LEU A 14 16.56 5.73 -26.62
C LEU A 14 16.74 6.13 -25.15
N ALA A 15 16.04 7.15 -24.67
CA ALA A 15 16.10 7.57 -23.26
C ALA A 15 15.49 6.54 -22.30
N ALA A 16 14.43 5.84 -22.73
CA ALA A 16 13.82 4.76 -21.93
C ALA A 16 14.69 3.49 -21.90
N LEU A 17 15.46 3.23 -22.96
CA LEU A 17 16.40 2.10 -23.04
C LEU A 17 17.71 2.39 -22.26
N THR A 18 18.13 3.66 -22.12
CA THR A 18 19.34 4.02 -21.38
C THR A 18 19.15 4.00 -19.87
N ALA A 19 17.93 4.19 -19.35
CA ALA A 19 17.64 4.02 -17.92
C ALA A 19 17.81 2.57 -17.42
N GLY A 20 17.66 1.58 -18.32
CA GLY A 20 17.94 0.16 -18.03
C GLY A 20 19.40 -0.26 -18.17
N ALA A 21 20.23 0.55 -18.88
CA ALA A 21 21.61 0.17 -19.21
C ALA A 21 22.66 0.64 -18.19
N TRP A 22 22.31 1.53 -17.24
CA TRP A 22 23.23 2.01 -16.20
C TRP A 22 23.46 1.02 -15.04
N ALA A 23 22.79 -0.14 -15.07
CA ALA A 23 22.97 -1.18 -14.06
C ALA A 23 24.03 -2.25 -14.43
N GLN A 24 24.72 -2.14 -15.58
CA GLN A 24 25.61 -3.21 -16.07
C GLN A 24 27.10 -2.85 -16.25
N THR A 25 27.56 -1.66 -15.88
CA THR A 25 28.94 -1.29 -16.07
C THR A 25 29.67 -0.94 -14.77
N GLU A 26 29.83 -1.93 -13.90
CA GLU A 26 30.91 -1.93 -12.89
C GLU A 26 31.25 -3.36 -12.46
N VAL A 27 31.71 -4.19 -13.37
CA VAL A 27 32.53 -5.38 -13.05
C VAL A 27 33.52 -5.60 -14.19
N ALA A 28 34.63 -4.97 -14.12
CA ALA A 28 35.89 -5.50 -14.71
C ALA A 28 37.09 -4.72 -14.17
N SER A 29 37.90 -5.41 -13.47
CA SER A 29 39.35 -5.32 -13.30
C SER A 29 39.78 -5.23 -11.84
N ASN A 30 40.28 -6.35 -11.35
CA ASN A 30 41.66 -6.50 -10.91
C ASN A 30 41.86 -7.92 -10.34
N THR A 31 42.27 -8.83 -11.17
CA THR A 31 42.90 -10.09 -10.76
C THR A 31 44.41 -9.90 -10.74
N ALA A 32 44.98 -9.85 -9.52
CA ALA A 32 46.37 -10.17 -9.32
C ALA A 32 46.44 -11.52 -8.57
N PRO A 33 47.38 -12.41 -8.89
CA PRO A 33 47.38 -13.77 -8.37
C PRO A 33 47.79 -13.80 -6.90
N ALA A 34 46.99 -14.50 -6.11
CA ALA A 34 47.21 -14.74 -4.69
C ALA A 34 48.32 -15.79 -4.47
N LYS A 35 49.25 -15.50 -3.55
CA LYS A 35 50.20 -16.45 -2.96
C LYS A 35 49.45 -17.39 -2.00
N ASP A 36 49.89 -18.66 -1.97
CA ASP A 36 49.36 -19.68 -1.07
C ASP A 36 49.42 -19.26 0.40
N PRO A 37 48.38 -19.55 1.19
CA PRO A 37 48.39 -19.30 2.63
C PRO A 37 49.05 -20.45 3.40
N ALA A 38 49.86 -20.07 4.39
CA ALA A 38 50.42 -20.99 5.40
C ALA A 38 49.31 -21.61 6.25
N PRO A 39 49.54 -22.80 6.85
CA PRO A 39 48.50 -23.55 7.57
C PRO A 39 48.06 -22.79 8.84
N ALA A 40 46.73 -22.66 8.98
CA ALA A 40 46.09 -22.03 10.12
C ALA A 40 46.27 -22.84 11.41
N ALA A 41 46.62 -22.16 12.49
CA ALA A 41 46.64 -22.70 13.83
C ALA A 41 45.24 -23.13 14.27
N ALA A 42 45.16 -24.28 14.94
CA ALA A 42 43.92 -24.87 15.43
C ALA A 42 43.21 -23.96 16.43
N THR A 43 41.93 -23.71 16.18
CA THR A 43 41.01 -22.99 17.10
C THR A 43 40.87 -23.80 18.41
N PRO A 44 40.99 -23.20 19.59
CA PRO A 44 40.77 -23.92 20.85
C PRO A 44 39.31 -24.37 20.95
N ALA A 45 39.10 -25.62 21.41
CA ALA A 45 37.79 -26.21 21.63
C ALA A 45 36.99 -25.37 22.66
N PRO A 46 35.65 -25.23 22.48
CA PRO A 46 34.83 -24.50 23.46
C PRO A 46 34.92 -25.19 24.83
N ALA A 47 34.98 -24.36 25.87
CA ALA A 47 35.06 -24.86 27.25
C ALA A 47 33.83 -25.74 27.57
N PRO A 48 34.00 -26.84 28.30
CA PRO A 48 32.90 -27.73 28.64
C PRO A 48 31.90 -27.00 29.53
N VAL A 49 30.59 -27.13 29.18
CA VAL A 49 29.48 -26.59 29.96
C VAL A 49 29.52 -27.20 31.37
N THR A 50 29.59 -26.37 32.41
CA THR A 50 29.67 -26.82 33.79
C THR A 50 28.28 -27.07 34.38
N ALA A 51 28.21 -27.90 35.45
CA ALA A 51 26.97 -28.11 36.19
C ALA A 51 26.38 -26.81 36.76
N ALA A 52 27.22 -25.81 37.04
CA ALA A 52 26.83 -24.49 37.49
C ALA A 52 26.11 -23.71 36.38
N ASP A 53 26.57 -23.82 35.13
CA ASP A 53 25.93 -23.14 33.99
C ASP A 53 24.53 -23.72 33.71
N VAL A 54 24.39 -25.04 33.86
CA VAL A 54 23.08 -25.72 33.71
C VAL A 54 22.14 -25.32 34.85
N GLN A 55 22.63 -25.13 36.06
CA GLN A 55 21.81 -24.68 37.18
C GLN A 55 21.38 -23.22 37.00
N ALA A 56 22.29 -22.34 36.61
CA ALA A 56 21.97 -20.95 36.32
C ALA A 56 20.91 -20.82 35.21
N LEU A 57 20.97 -21.65 34.17
CA LEU A 57 19.97 -21.70 33.11
C LEU A 57 18.59 -22.16 33.61
N LYS A 58 18.55 -23.15 34.50
CA LYS A 58 17.31 -23.62 35.14
C LYS A 58 16.69 -22.55 36.02
N ASP A 59 17.48 -21.80 36.78
CA ASP A 59 17.01 -20.74 37.65
C ASP A 59 16.48 -19.56 36.83
N ALA A 60 17.14 -19.22 35.72
CA ALA A 60 16.67 -18.23 34.77
C ALA A 60 15.33 -18.63 34.11
N LEU A 61 15.19 -19.90 33.73
CA LEU A 61 13.94 -20.42 33.16
C LEU A 61 12.79 -20.39 34.18
N ALA A 62 13.05 -20.75 35.43
CA ALA A 62 12.05 -20.66 36.49
C ALA A 62 11.60 -19.20 36.75
N ALA A 63 12.53 -18.25 36.71
CA ALA A 63 12.20 -16.81 36.82
C ALA A 63 11.33 -16.30 35.66
N GLN A 64 11.62 -16.73 34.43
CA GLN A 64 10.79 -16.39 33.27
C GLN A 64 9.38 -16.99 33.36
N GLN A 65 9.25 -18.25 33.81
CA GLN A 65 7.94 -18.88 34.00
C GLN A 65 7.10 -18.14 35.04
N LEU A 66 7.69 -17.66 36.12
CA LEU A 66 7.01 -16.88 37.15
C LEU A 66 6.53 -15.51 36.60
N GLN A 67 7.31 -14.90 35.71
CA GLN A 67 6.95 -13.66 35.06
C GLN A 67 5.78 -13.83 34.07
N ILE A 68 5.77 -14.92 33.33
CA ILE A 68 4.66 -15.28 32.43
C ILE A 68 3.38 -15.52 33.22
N GLN A 69 3.45 -16.23 34.35
CA GLN A 69 2.27 -16.44 35.20
C GLN A 69 1.69 -15.11 35.73
N LYS A 70 2.54 -14.20 36.20
CA LYS A 70 2.08 -12.87 36.65
C LYS A 70 1.40 -12.05 35.53
N LEU A 71 1.97 -12.09 34.33
CA LEU A 71 1.38 -11.40 33.18
C LEU A 71 0.03 -12.02 32.77
N THR A 72 -0.07 -13.33 32.81
CA THR A 72 -1.34 -14.05 32.52
C THR A 72 -2.42 -13.68 33.55
N GLU A 73 -2.06 -13.61 34.82
CA GLU A 73 -2.99 -13.21 35.88
C GLU A 73 -3.43 -11.73 35.75
N GLN A 74 -2.52 -10.85 35.33
CA GLN A 74 -2.88 -9.46 35.04
C GLN A 74 -3.83 -9.32 33.86
N LEU A 75 -3.60 -10.08 32.80
CA LEU A 75 -4.50 -10.11 31.64
C LEU A 75 -5.89 -10.64 32.01
N GLN A 76 -5.96 -11.70 32.82
CA GLN A 76 -7.21 -12.26 33.29
C GLN A 76 -8.02 -11.22 34.11
N ARG A 77 -7.35 -10.50 35.03
CA ARG A 77 -7.96 -9.43 35.82
C ARG A 77 -8.45 -8.27 34.97
N GLN A 78 -7.74 -7.94 33.88
CA GLN A 78 -8.20 -6.90 32.94
C GLN A 78 -9.42 -7.36 32.14
N GLN A 79 -9.46 -8.63 31.72
CA GLN A 79 -10.63 -9.18 31.04
C GLN A 79 -11.86 -9.25 31.94
N ASP A 80 -11.70 -9.66 33.19
CA ASP A 80 -12.77 -9.70 34.18
C ASP A 80 -13.29 -8.30 34.53
N ALA A 81 -12.40 -7.30 34.60
CA ALA A 81 -12.78 -5.91 34.82
C ALA A 81 -13.53 -5.29 33.62
N GLN A 82 -13.24 -5.73 32.40
CA GLN A 82 -13.98 -5.29 31.20
C GLN A 82 -15.34 -5.98 31.02
N GLN A 83 -15.52 -7.18 31.58
CA GLN A 83 -16.79 -7.89 31.52
C GLN A 83 -17.77 -7.49 32.64
N SER A 84 -17.28 -6.88 33.72
CA SER A 84 -18.14 -6.42 34.84
C SER A 84 -19.21 -5.37 34.46
N PRO A 85 -18.93 -4.35 33.61
CA PRO A 85 -19.98 -3.39 33.24
C PRO A 85 -21.01 -3.94 32.25
N ALA A 86 -20.67 -4.95 31.45
CA ALA A 86 -21.60 -5.53 30.48
C ALA A 86 -22.70 -6.39 31.15
N ASN A 87 -22.38 -7.05 32.25
CA ASN A 87 -23.35 -7.85 33.02
C ASN A 87 -24.24 -7.00 33.96
N ALA A 88 -23.84 -5.79 34.29
CA ALA A 88 -24.68 -4.86 35.06
C ALA A 88 -25.74 -4.17 34.20
N ALA A 89 -25.48 -3.97 32.90
CA ALA A 89 -26.46 -3.41 31.96
C ALA A 89 -27.52 -4.41 31.50
N ALA A 90 -27.26 -5.70 31.60
CA ALA A 90 -28.20 -6.77 31.20
C ALA A 90 -29.22 -7.15 32.26
N LYS A 91 -29.18 -6.58 33.48
CA LYS A 91 -30.11 -6.89 34.60
C LYS A 91 -31.15 -5.83 34.89
N ALA A 92 -31.26 -4.77 34.11
CA ALA A 92 -32.14 -3.64 34.43
C ALA A 92 -33.31 -3.45 33.44
N ASP A 93 -33.80 -4.49 32.76
CA ASP A 93 -35.03 -4.32 31.99
C ASP A 93 -35.75 -5.66 31.80
N THR A 94 -36.46 -6.11 32.84
CA THR A 94 -37.51 -7.12 32.72
C THR A 94 -38.67 -6.77 33.65
N THR A 95 -39.61 -6.00 33.12
CA THR A 95 -41.00 -5.98 33.64
C THR A 95 -41.93 -6.43 32.51
N PRO A 96 -42.79 -7.41 32.73
CA PRO A 96 -43.60 -8.01 31.68
C PRO A 96 -44.85 -7.21 31.40
N THR A 97 -45.09 -6.86 30.15
CA THR A 97 -46.40 -6.37 29.70
C THR A 97 -47.11 -7.47 28.89
N GLN A 98 -48.31 -7.73 29.28
CA GLN A 98 -49.20 -8.79 28.82
C GLN A 98 -49.48 -8.77 27.31
N ALA A 99 -49.57 -9.97 26.77
CA ALA A 99 -50.10 -10.27 25.44
C ALA A 99 -51.63 -10.13 25.40
N ASN A 100 -52.15 -9.59 24.31
CA ASN A 100 -53.54 -9.80 23.89
C ASN A 100 -53.56 -10.41 22.48
N PRO A 101 -54.54 -11.31 22.22
CA PRO A 101 -54.53 -12.21 21.07
C PRO A 101 -55.16 -11.60 19.81
N PRO A 102 -55.03 -12.25 18.64
CA PRO A 102 -55.48 -11.73 17.36
C PRO A 102 -57.00 -11.98 17.14
N GLN A 103 -57.69 -10.96 16.66
CA GLN A 103 -59.08 -11.10 16.20
C GLN A 103 -59.12 -11.40 14.70
N GLN A 104 -59.78 -12.50 14.38
CA GLN A 104 -60.30 -12.87 13.06
C GLN A 104 -61.44 -11.93 12.65
N ILE A 105 -61.46 -11.53 11.38
CA ILE A 105 -62.62 -10.89 10.77
C ILE A 105 -63.17 -11.80 9.68
N ALA A 106 -64.44 -12.13 9.86
CA ALA A 106 -65.22 -12.91 8.93
C ALA A 106 -65.80 -12.04 7.79
N ALA A 107 -65.96 -12.69 6.65
CA ALA A 107 -66.64 -12.18 5.47
C ALA A 107 -68.16 -12.20 5.59
N LEU A 108 -68.88 -11.31 4.82
CA LEU A 108 -70.18 -11.41 4.22
C LEU A 108 -70.62 -9.97 3.84
N GLY A 109 -71.07 -9.63 2.67
CA GLY A 109 -71.95 -10.14 1.69
C GLY A 109 -72.37 -8.99 0.78
N THR A 110 -72.47 -9.22 -0.51
CA THR A 110 -73.00 -8.34 -1.58
C THR A 110 -74.52 -8.15 -1.45
N PRO A 111 -75.17 -7.09 -2.05
CA PRO A 111 -75.45 -7.08 -3.48
C PRO A 111 -75.36 -5.68 -4.21
N ALA A 112 -75.25 -5.76 -5.51
CA ALA A 112 -75.40 -4.67 -6.46
C ALA A 112 -76.87 -4.26 -6.65
N PRO A 113 -77.22 -3.07 -7.24
CA PRO A 113 -77.15 -2.93 -8.69
C PRO A 113 -76.89 -1.50 -9.29
N ALA A 114 -76.66 -1.53 -10.61
CA ALA A 114 -77.06 -0.59 -11.66
C ALA A 114 -76.06 0.53 -12.04
N GLN A 115 -75.44 0.30 -13.16
CA GLN A 115 -75.09 1.12 -14.33
C GLN A 115 -75.27 2.66 -14.23
N GLN A 116 -74.13 3.34 -14.50
CA GLN A 116 -74.11 4.45 -15.44
C GLN A 116 -72.75 4.56 -16.13
N GLU A 117 -72.82 4.51 -17.44
CA GLU A 117 -71.73 4.69 -18.38
C GLU A 117 -71.14 6.10 -18.25
N ALA A 118 -69.85 6.22 -17.99
CA ALA A 118 -69.10 7.45 -18.18
C ALA A 118 -67.75 7.10 -18.84
N ALA A 119 -67.42 7.89 -19.84
CA ALA A 119 -66.33 7.76 -20.79
C ALA A 119 -64.93 7.45 -20.19
N PRO A 120 -64.01 6.80 -20.92
CA PRO A 120 -62.68 6.48 -20.43
C PRO A 120 -61.84 7.73 -20.28
N ALA A 121 -61.47 8.05 -19.03
CA ALA A 121 -60.50 9.06 -18.71
C ALA A 121 -59.05 8.54 -18.98
N PRO A 122 -58.08 9.41 -19.25
CA PRO A 122 -56.78 9.07 -19.83
C PRO A 122 -55.80 8.55 -18.79
N ALA A 123 -56.02 7.33 -18.29
CA ALA A 123 -55.06 6.69 -17.35
C ALA A 123 -53.75 6.21 -18.05
N ALA A 124 -53.82 5.94 -19.34
CA ALA A 124 -52.64 5.48 -20.11
C ALA A 124 -51.60 6.57 -20.38
N ALA A 125 -52.00 7.83 -20.52
CA ALA A 125 -51.08 8.93 -20.74
C ALA A 125 -50.28 9.31 -19.47
N ALA A 126 -50.96 9.30 -18.31
CA ALA A 126 -50.31 9.62 -17.03
C ALA A 126 -49.32 8.53 -16.59
N THR A 127 -49.60 7.25 -16.93
CA THR A 127 -48.66 6.16 -16.65
C THR A 127 -47.45 6.19 -17.56
N GLN A 128 -47.63 6.54 -18.84
CA GLN A 128 -46.53 6.72 -19.80
C GLN A 128 -45.67 7.95 -19.47
N GLU A 129 -46.26 9.05 -19.04
CA GLU A 129 -45.53 10.24 -18.62
C GLU A 129 -44.73 10.00 -17.33
N SER A 130 -45.29 9.29 -16.36
CA SER A 130 -44.57 8.92 -15.14
C SER A 130 -43.47 7.91 -15.38
N GLU A 131 -43.64 6.94 -16.28
CA GLU A 131 -42.60 6.01 -16.70
C GLU A 131 -41.49 6.73 -17.52
N GLN A 132 -41.84 7.67 -18.38
CA GLN A 132 -40.86 8.45 -19.14
C GLN A 132 -40.06 9.39 -18.24
N VAL A 133 -40.68 10.03 -17.26
CA VAL A 133 -40.01 10.85 -16.24
C VAL A 133 -39.14 10.00 -15.35
N TYR A 134 -39.61 8.83 -14.90
CA TYR A 134 -38.84 7.87 -14.13
C TYR A 134 -37.64 7.33 -14.91
N ASN A 135 -37.83 6.94 -16.17
CA ASN A 135 -36.75 6.46 -17.02
C ASN A 135 -35.73 7.57 -17.36
N LYS A 136 -36.18 8.82 -17.53
CA LYS A 136 -35.28 9.95 -17.78
C LYS A 136 -34.46 10.36 -16.56
N GLN A 137 -35.03 10.20 -15.35
CA GLN A 137 -34.30 10.36 -14.08
C GLN A 137 -33.27 9.24 -13.84
N MET A 138 -33.43 8.08 -14.48
CA MET A 138 -32.51 6.94 -14.37
C MET A 138 -31.39 6.94 -15.44
N GLU A 139 -31.38 7.89 -16.36
CA GLU A 139 -30.37 7.98 -17.45
C GLU A 139 -29.02 8.57 -17.03
N GLY A 140 -28.92 9.14 -15.83
CA GLY A 140 -27.69 9.70 -15.27
C GLY A 140 -27.25 9.00 -13.97
N PRO A 141 -26.09 9.36 -13.40
CA PRO A 141 -25.75 8.93 -12.06
C PRO A 141 -26.83 9.37 -11.07
N LEU A 142 -27.15 8.51 -10.12
CA LEU A 142 -28.16 8.80 -9.09
C LEU A 142 -27.69 10.00 -8.26
N THR A 143 -28.14 11.19 -8.63
CA THR A 143 -27.80 12.43 -7.92
C THR A 143 -29.03 12.95 -7.19
N LEU A 144 -28.91 13.10 -5.89
CA LEU A 144 -29.91 13.68 -5.02
C LEU A 144 -29.68 15.19 -4.94
N HIS A 145 -30.70 15.99 -5.24
CA HIS A 145 -30.63 17.46 -5.16
C HIS A 145 -31.31 17.92 -3.87
N PHE A 146 -30.55 18.59 -2.99
CA PHE A 146 -31.08 19.09 -1.74
C PHE A 146 -30.54 20.48 -1.42
N ARG A 147 -31.42 21.50 -1.40
CA ARG A 147 -31.09 22.89 -1.01
C ARG A 147 -29.86 23.48 -1.74
N GLY A 148 -29.71 23.18 -3.04
CA GLY A 148 -28.58 23.68 -3.84
C GLY A 148 -27.29 22.85 -3.72
N ILE A 149 -27.38 21.69 -3.07
CA ILE A 149 -26.31 20.70 -2.97
C ILE A 149 -26.69 19.47 -3.80
N ASN A 150 -25.75 18.92 -4.52
CA ASN A 150 -25.85 17.65 -5.23
C ASN A 150 -25.14 16.57 -4.41
N ILE A 151 -25.80 15.45 -4.18
CA ILE A 151 -25.23 14.29 -3.49
C ILE A 151 -25.27 13.11 -4.46
N THR A 152 -24.12 12.63 -4.88
CA THR A 152 -23.99 11.52 -5.83
C THR A 152 -23.38 10.32 -5.11
N PRO A 153 -24.20 9.35 -4.64
CA PRO A 153 -23.70 8.08 -4.17
C PRO A 153 -23.14 7.29 -5.35
N GLY A 154 -22.19 6.39 -5.07
CA GLY A 154 -21.58 5.56 -6.09
C GLY A 154 -20.80 4.40 -5.48
N GLY A 155 -20.04 3.72 -6.31
CA GLY A 155 -19.26 2.58 -5.90
C GLY A 155 -19.49 1.37 -6.78
N TYR A 156 -19.04 0.22 -6.30
CA TYR A 156 -19.29 -1.06 -6.95
C TYR A 156 -19.25 -2.21 -5.96
N ALA A 157 -20.03 -3.25 -6.24
CA ALA A 157 -19.88 -4.56 -5.63
C ALA A 157 -18.98 -5.42 -6.52
N GLU A 158 -18.07 -6.18 -5.90
CA GLU A 158 -17.11 -7.01 -6.61
C GLU A 158 -16.99 -8.39 -5.98
N GLY A 159 -16.93 -9.41 -6.83
CA GLY A 159 -16.41 -10.73 -6.51
C GLY A 159 -15.18 -10.98 -7.37
N ALA A 160 -14.02 -11.12 -6.74
CA ALA A 160 -12.78 -11.38 -7.44
C ALA A 160 -12.03 -12.55 -6.82
N PHE A 161 -11.18 -13.20 -7.62
CA PHE A 161 -10.27 -14.22 -7.13
C PHE A 161 -8.91 -14.11 -7.84
N VAL A 162 -7.90 -14.63 -7.16
CA VAL A 162 -6.54 -14.74 -7.65
C VAL A 162 -6.05 -16.17 -7.49
N ARG A 163 -5.34 -16.66 -8.52
CA ARG A 163 -4.51 -17.86 -8.45
C ARG A 163 -3.07 -17.42 -8.63
N ARG A 164 -2.20 -17.80 -7.69
CA ARG A 164 -0.77 -17.55 -7.74
C ARG A 164 -0.01 -18.87 -7.89
N SER A 165 1.08 -18.85 -8.66
CA SER A 165 1.93 -20.03 -8.84
C SER A 165 2.73 -20.36 -7.58
N LYS A 166 2.88 -19.40 -6.66
CA LYS A 166 3.55 -19.52 -5.37
C LYS A 166 2.69 -18.89 -4.28
N GLY A 167 2.72 -19.50 -3.08
CA GLY A 167 1.99 -18.99 -1.93
C GLY A 167 2.60 -17.70 -1.42
N LEU A 168 1.78 -16.67 -1.27
CA LEU A 168 2.11 -15.42 -0.59
C LEU A 168 1.37 -15.29 0.74
N ALA A 169 0.45 -16.22 1.03
CA ALA A 169 -0.51 -16.15 2.15
C ALA A 169 -1.24 -14.81 2.18
N ALA A 170 -1.63 -14.31 1.01
CA ALA A 170 -2.20 -12.99 0.83
C ALA A 170 -3.57 -13.05 0.16
N ASP A 171 -4.44 -12.12 0.54
CA ASP A 171 -5.70 -11.81 -0.14
C ASP A 171 -5.42 -11.27 -1.57
N LEU A 172 -6.42 -10.66 -2.20
CA LEU A 172 -6.31 -10.09 -3.55
C LEU A 172 -5.14 -9.12 -3.72
N PRO A 173 -4.86 -8.17 -2.79
CA PRO A 173 -3.70 -7.28 -2.93
C PRO A 173 -2.39 -8.08 -2.91
N THR A 174 -1.59 -7.90 -3.95
CA THR A 174 -0.28 -8.54 -4.01
C THR A 174 0.75 -7.77 -3.16
N PRO A 175 1.37 -8.42 -2.16
CA PRO A 175 2.49 -7.85 -1.41
C PRO A 175 3.79 -8.05 -2.22
N PHE A 176 4.06 -7.21 -3.19
CA PHE A 176 5.14 -7.38 -4.17
C PHE A 176 6.52 -7.64 -3.55
N ASN A 177 6.83 -6.97 -2.43
CA ASN A 177 8.11 -7.17 -1.74
C ASN A 177 8.17 -8.46 -0.90
N SER A 178 7.09 -9.24 -0.87
CA SER A 178 7.00 -10.52 -0.14
C SER A 178 7.00 -11.73 -1.07
N VAL A 179 7.24 -11.56 -2.38
CA VAL A 179 7.35 -12.69 -3.31
C VAL A 179 8.39 -13.68 -2.78
N ALA A 180 7.96 -14.94 -2.65
CA ALA A 180 8.70 -15.97 -1.94
C ALA A 180 9.99 -16.35 -2.67
N MET A 181 11.10 -16.46 -1.91
CA MET A 181 12.37 -16.98 -2.41
C MET A 181 12.30 -18.51 -2.59
N PRO A 182 13.12 -19.11 -3.47
CA PRO A 182 13.08 -20.54 -3.75
C PRO A 182 13.21 -21.45 -2.51
N GLY A 183 13.93 -21.00 -1.48
CA GLY A 183 14.09 -21.72 -0.22
C GLY A 183 12.87 -21.71 0.69
N ALA A 184 11.86 -20.88 0.40
CA ALA A 184 10.64 -20.84 1.19
C ALA A 184 9.69 -21.96 0.78
N SER A 185 9.09 -22.67 1.74
CA SER A 185 8.12 -23.74 1.43
C SER A 185 6.90 -23.20 0.67
N GLN A 186 6.49 -21.95 0.91
CA GLN A 186 5.44 -21.30 0.12
C GLN A 186 5.78 -21.20 -1.37
N ALA A 187 7.06 -21.08 -1.73
CA ALA A 187 7.48 -21.05 -3.13
C ALA A 187 7.22 -22.37 -3.86
N GLN A 188 6.94 -23.46 -3.15
CA GLN A 188 6.63 -24.77 -3.71
C GLN A 188 5.13 -25.04 -3.82
N MET A 189 4.29 -24.18 -3.26
CA MET A 189 2.84 -24.36 -3.20
C MET A 189 2.11 -23.25 -3.96
N PRO A 190 1.22 -23.58 -4.89
CA PRO A 190 0.31 -22.58 -5.46
C PRO A 190 -0.78 -22.22 -4.46
N GLU A 191 -1.32 -21.00 -4.58
CA GLU A 191 -2.47 -20.59 -3.78
C GLU A 191 -3.64 -20.11 -4.65
N PHE A 192 -4.83 -20.22 -4.10
CA PHE A 192 -6.06 -19.65 -4.64
C PHE A 192 -6.82 -18.93 -3.55
N PHE A 193 -7.23 -17.69 -3.81
CA PHE A 193 -8.02 -16.91 -2.89
C PHE A 193 -9.10 -16.11 -3.62
N GLY A 194 -10.32 -16.08 -3.06
CA GLY A 194 -11.43 -15.30 -3.57
C GLY A 194 -11.98 -14.36 -2.51
N SER A 195 -12.35 -13.14 -2.91
CA SER A 195 -12.79 -12.10 -1.97
C SER A 195 -13.72 -11.08 -2.61
N GLY A 196 -14.63 -10.54 -1.78
CA GLY A 196 -15.44 -9.36 -2.10
C GLY A 196 -14.89 -8.05 -1.53
N ARG A 197 -13.72 -8.05 -0.90
CA ARG A 197 -13.18 -6.92 -0.11
C ARG A 197 -12.84 -5.69 -0.94
N GLN A 198 -12.65 -5.81 -2.26
CA GLN A 198 -12.46 -4.67 -3.15
C GLN A 198 -13.73 -3.85 -3.38
N SER A 199 -14.91 -4.40 -3.02
CA SER A 199 -16.16 -3.66 -3.11
C SER A 199 -16.01 -2.28 -2.48
N LYS A 200 -16.52 -1.26 -3.15
CA LYS A 200 -16.28 0.13 -2.80
C LYS A 200 -17.58 0.89 -2.64
N ILE A 201 -17.61 1.74 -1.64
CA ILE A 201 -18.71 2.69 -1.39
C ILE A 201 -18.12 4.08 -1.54
N THR A 202 -18.81 4.94 -2.30
CA THR A 202 -18.37 6.33 -2.50
C THR A 202 -19.53 7.29 -2.38
N THR A 203 -19.24 8.51 -1.96
CA THR A 203 -20.18 9.62 -1.96
C THR A 203 -19.44 10.88 -2.42
N PHE A 204 -19.93 11.49 -3.48
CA PHE A 204 -19.48 12.80 -3.94
C PHE A 204 -20.57 13.83 -3.64
N VAL A 205 -20.17 14.95 -3.07
CA VAL A 205 -21.07 16.07 -2.75
C VAL A 205 -20.50 17.31 -3.40
N ASP A 206 -21.31 18.03 -4.14
CA ASP A 206 -20.93 19.31 -4.71
C ASP A 206 -22.05 20.35 -4.59
N GLY A 207 -21.64 21.61 -4.64
CA GLY A 207 -22.55 22.73 -4.61
C GLY A 207 -21.84 24.01 -5.04
N ARG A 208 -22.59 24.96 -5.57
CA ARG A 208 -22.03 26.24 -6.05
C ARG A 208 -22.51 27.40 -5.19
N LEU A 209 -21.55 28.18 -4.70
CA LEU A 209 -21.81 29.40 -3.95
C LEU A 209 -21.17 30.59 -4.68
N LYS A 210 -21.98 31.37 -5.43
CA LYS A 210 -21.51 32.47 -6.28
C LYS A 210 -20.38 32.01 -7.23
N ASN A 211 -19.16 32.45 -7.01
CA ASN A 211 -17.95 32.18 -7.79
C ASN A 211 -17.06 31.06 -7.22
N VAL A 212 -17.59 30.26 -6.30
CA VAL A 212 -16.89 29.14 -5.68
C VAL A 212 -17.71 27.87 -5.85
N GLU A 213 -17.08 26.82 -6.35
CA GLU A 213 -17.57 25.44 -6.32
C GLU A 213 -17.00 24.76 -5.07
N LEU A 214 -17.88 24.29 -4.20
CA LEU A 214 -17.52 23.50 -3.04
C LEU A 214 -17.78 22.04 -3.36
N SER A 215 -16.83 21.16 -3.11
CA SER A 215 -17.00 19.73 -3.32
C SER A 215 -16.37 18.93 -2.16
N SER A 216 -16.89 17.75 -1.94
CA SER A 216 -16.36 16.79 -0.98
C SER A 216 -16.51 15.37 -1.53
N TYR A 217 -15.59 14.52 -1.20
CA TYR A 217 -15.59 13.12 -1.63
C TYR A 217 -15.16 12.20 -0.48
N VAL A 218 -15.92 11.14 -0.29
CA VAL A 218 -15.60 10.07 0.65
C VAL A 218 -15.63 8.75 -0.09
N SER A 219 -14.62 7.92 0.08
CA SER A 219 -14.59 6.55 -0.43
C SER A 219 -14.03 5.57 0.60
N ALA A 220 -14.63 4.39 0.64
CA ALA A 220 -14.24 3.31 1.53
C ALA A 220 -14.33 1.95 0.84
N ASP A 221 -13.49 1.00 1.26
CA ASP A 221 -13.51 -0.41 0.88
C ASP A 221 -13.32 -1.30 2.11
N PHE A 222 -13.24 -2.62 1.91
CA PHE A 222 -13.05 -3.59 3.00
C PHE A 222 -11.64 -4.20 3.03
N LEU A 223 -10.66 -3.59 2.36
CA LEU A 223 -9.26 -4.05 2.35
C LEU A 223 -8.46 -3.54 3.56
N SER A 224 -9.09 -3.46 4.73
CA SER A 224 -8.42 -3.12 6.00
C SER A 224 -7.64 -4.32 6.55
N ALA A 225 -6.72 -4.08 7.48
CA ALA A 225 -6.03 -5.15 8.20
C ALA A 225 -6.92 -5.82 9.26
N GLY A 226 -7.99 -5.14 9.70
CA GLY A 226 -8.89 -5.65 10.74
C GLY A 226 -9.92 -6.64 10.22
N VAL A 227 -10.25 -7.63 11.04
CA VAL A 227 -11.34 -8.59 10.83
C VAL A 227 -12.24 -8.56 12.07
N THR A 228 -13.55 -8.75 11.88
CA THR A 228 -14.54 -8.76 12.96
C THR A 228 -15.09 -10.16 13.28
N SER A 229 -14.68 -11.15 12.50
CA SER A 229 -15.00 -12.57 12.74
C SER A 229 -13.91 -13.46 12.12
N THR A 230 -14.05 -14.77 12.29
CA THR A 230 -13.12 -15.74 11.73
C THR A 230 -13.21 -15.79 10.21
N SER A 231 -12.08 -15.86 9.52
CA SER A 231 -12.01 -16.06 8.07
C SER A 231 -12.52 -17.44 7.62
N THR A 232 -12.66 -18.39 8.56
CA THR A 232 -13.12 -19.76 8.30
C THR A 232 -14.64 -19.87 8.16
N SER A 233 -15.40 -18.97 8.78
CA SER A 233 -16.86 -19.07 8.86
C SER A 233 -17.59 -17.96 8.09
N THR A 234 -17.27 -16.71 8.35
CA THR A 234 -18.07 -15.57 7.87
C THR A 234 -17.31 -14.54 7.05
N ASN A 235 -15.98 -14.57 7.03
CA ASN A 235 -15.13 -13.62 6.30
C ASN A 235 -15.53 -12.14 6.53
N SER A 236 -15.81 -11.77 7.78
CA SER A 236 -16.25 -10.43 8.14
C SER A 236 -15.04 -9.50 8.27
N TYR A 237 -15.06 -8.38 7.56
CA TYR A 237 -13.96 -7.43 7.47
C TYR A 237 -14.41 -6.02 7.86
N THR A 238 -13.46 -5.23 8.37
CA THR A 238 -13.69 -3.83 8.72
C THR A 238 -13.60 -2.91 7.51
N LEU A 239 -14.39 -1.84 7.54
CA LEU A 239 -14.36 -0.80 6.52
C LEU A 239 -13.04 0.00 6.62
N ARG A 240 -12.41 0.31 5.47
CA ARG A 240 -11.21 1.12 5.36
C ARG A 240 -11.50 2.44 4.66
N LEU A 241 -11.17 3.56 5.29
CA LEU A 241 -11.20 4.85 4.62
C LEU A 241 -10.12 4.91 3.54
N ARG A 242 -10.52 5.19 2.30
CA ARG A 242 -9.60 5.38 1.16
C ARG A 242 -9.29 6.83 0.94
N GLN A 243 -10.32 7.61 0.72
CA GLN A 243 -10.24 9.05 0.54
C GLN A 243 -11.33 9.73 1.36
N ALA A 244 -11.02 10.89 1.91
CA ALA A 244 -11.96 11.80 2.54
C ALA A 244 -11.39 13.22 2.42
N TRP A 245 -11.89 13.98 1.46
CA TRP A 245 -11.39 15.32 1.20
C TRP A 245 -12.52 16.30 0.89
N ALA A 246 -12.23 17.58 1.11
CA ALA A 246 -13.06 18.69 0.68
C ALA A 246 -12.23 19.66 -0.16
N GLN A 247 -12.87 20.29 -1.14
CA GLN A 247 -12.24 21.25 -2.04
C GLN A 247 -13.12 22.49 -2.21
N ALA A 248 -12.48 23.66 -2.25
CA ALA A 248 -13.06 24.91 -2.73
C ALA A 248 -12.34 25.31 -4.01
N LYS A 249 -13.07 25.38 -5.13
CA LYS A 249 -12.56 25.77 -6.45
C LYS A 249 -13.19 27.09 -6.88
N PHE A 250 -12.37 28.07 -7.17
CA PHE A 250 -12.75 29.43 -7.55
C PHE A 250 -12.77 29.57 -9.07
N ASP A 251 -13.67 30.39 -9.61
CA ASP A 251 -13.73 30.70 -11.04
C ASP A 251 -12.44 31.38 -11.56
N SER A 252 -11.65 31.97 -10.67
CA SER A 252 -10.32 32.49 -10.96
C SER A 252 -9.26 31.43 -11.26
N GLY A 253 -9.62 30.14 -11.19
CA GLY A 253 -8.72 29.00 -11.43
C GLY A 253 -7.91 28.55 -10.20
N TRP A 254 -8.10 29.17 -9.03
CA TRP A 254 -7.55 28.65 -7.77
C TRP A 254 -8.42 27.52 -7.23
N ALA A 255 -7.78 26.52 -6.62
CA ALA A 255 -8.48 25.50 -5.85
C ALA A 255 -7.67 25.16 -4.60
N PHE A 256 -8.37 25.01 -3.48
CA PHE A 256 -7.81 24.57 -2.20
C PHE A 256 -8.47 23.27 -1.79
N LEU A 257 -7.67 22.22 -1.54
CA LEU A 257 -8.11 20.92 -1.09
C LEU A 257 -7.49 20.58 0.26
N ALA A 258 -8.30 20.03 1.14
CA ALA A 258 -7.87 19.51 2.45
C ALA A 258 -8.45 18.12 2.69
N GLY A 259 -7.65 17.21 3.24
CA GLY A 259 -8.08 15.87 3.62
C GLY A 259 -7.20 14.76 3.04
N GLN A 260 -7.66 13.52 3.20
CA GLN A 260 -6.96 12.34 2.69
C GLN A 260 -7.33 12.12 1.22
N SER A 261 -6.37 12.24 0.34
CA SER A 261 -6.52 12.04 -1.11
C SER A 261 -5.34 11.26 -1.68
N TRP A 262 -5.41 10.89 -2.96
CA TRP A 262 -4.20 10.48 -3.67
C TRP A 262 -3.15 11.58 -3.59
N SER A 263 -1.91 11.18 -3.31
CA SER A 263 -0.76 12.09 -3.24
C SER A 263 -0.65 12.92 -4.54
N LEU A 264 -0.15 14.13 -4.43
CA LEU A 264 0.13 14.97 -5.59
C LEU A 264 1.17 14.32 -6.54
N VAL A 265 1.99 13.38 -6.06
CA VAL A 265 2.92 12.58 -6.88
C VAL A 265 2.20 11.66 -7.85
N THR A 266 0.97 11.21 -7.53
CA THR A 266 0.19 10.30 -8.39
C THR A 266 -0.17 10.99 -9.71
N GLU A 267 -0.06 10.24 -10.81
CA GLU A 267 -0.37 10.74 -12.16
C GLU A 267 -1.84 11.12 -12.32
N ASN A 268 -2.08 12.22 -13.01
CA ASN A 268 -3.40 12.65 -13.45
C ASN A 268 -3.61 12.34 -14.94
N GLY A 269 -4.85 12.21 -15.36
CA GLY A 269 -5.19 12.01 -16.78
C GLY A 269 -5.25 13.29 -17.58
N HIS A 270 -5.59 14.39 -16.91
CA HIS A 270 -5.72 15.74 -17.47
C HIS A 270 -5.72 16.77 -16.34
N SER A 271 -4.95 17.84 -16.45
CA SER A 271 -4.85 18.88 -15.42
C SER A 271 -4.48 18.30 -14.04
N ILE A 272 -4.45 19.12 -13.01
CA ILE A 272 -4.25 18.67 -11.62
C ILE A 272 -5.57 18.81 -10.88
N SER A 273 -6.29 17.73 -10.73
CA SER A 273 -7.54 17.66 -9.97
C SER A 273 -7.58 16.41 -9.08
N PRO A 274 -8.36 16.40 -8.01
CA PRO A 274 -8.52 15.21 -7.21
C PRO A 274 -9.22 14.10 -8.01
N ASP A 275 -8.80 12.87 -7.77
CA ASP A 275 -9.37 11.69 -8.38
C ASP A 275 -10.57 11.18 -7.56
N ASP A 276 -11.65 10.79 -8.23
CA ASP A 276 -12.88 10.29 -7.61
C ASP A 276 -12.93 8.76 -7.46
N ASP A 277 -11.81 8.05 -7.69
CA ASP A 277 -11.73 6.58 -7.60
C ASP A 277 -12.67 5.78 -8.52
N LEU A 278 -13.55 6.43 -9.27
CA LEU A 278 -14.56 5.78 -10.12
C LEU A 278 -14.30 5.96 -11.63
N GLY A 279 -13.26 6.69 -11.97
CA GLY A 279 -12.90 6.96 -13.36
C GLY A 279 -13.86 7.93 -14.08
N ARG A 280 -14.58 8.76 -13.31
CA ARG A 280 -15.50 9.76 -13.86
C ARG A 280 -14.79 11.02 -14.33
N SER A 281 -13.64 11.33 -13.74
CA SER A 281 -12.88 12.53 -14.07
C SER A 281 -11.44 12.19 -14.49
N ASN A 282 -10.48 12.50 -13.72
CA ASN A 282 -9.06 12.58 -14.05
C ASN A 282 -8.27 11.30 -13.72
N ASP A 283 -8.84 10.13 -13.97
CA ASP A 283 -8.25 8.85 -13.61
C ASP A 283 -7.20 8.37 -14.61
N ALA A 284 -5.94 8.36 -14.20
CA ALA A 284 -4.82 7.79 -14.95
C ALA A 284 -4.29 6.49 -14.33
N ARG A 285 -4.96 5.94 -13.33
CA ARG A 285 -4.54 4.72 -12.64
C ARG A 285 -4.62 3.50 -13.55
N PRO A 286 -3.72 2.52 -13.37
CA PRO A 286 -3.80 1.24 -14.05
C PRO A 286 -5.16 0.55 -13.84
N LYS A 287 -5.71 -0.02 -14.88
CA LYS A 287 -7.02 -0.72 -14.89
C LYS A 287 -6.92 -2.16 -14.37
N THR A 288 -5.94 -2.44 -13.55
CA THR A 288 -5.68 -3.78 -13.00
C THR A 288 -6.84 -4.27 -12.14
N ILE A 289 -6.96 -5.59 -12.04
CA ILE A 289 -7.84 -6.26 -11.09
C ILE A 289 -7.16 -6.31 -9.72
N ASP A 290 -5.83 -6.48 -9.68
CA ASP A 290 -5.05 -6.38 -8.46
C ASP A 290 -5.22 -5.00 -7.82
N PRO A 291 -5.70 -4.91 -6.55
CA PRO A 291 -5.85 -3.63 -5.86
C PRO A 291 -4.52 -2.96 -5.45
N SER A 292 -3.41 -3.67 -5.54
CA SER A 292 -2.05 -3.10 -5.42
C SER A 292 -1.61 -2.41 -6.72
N TYR A 293 -2.41 -2.49 -7.77
CA TYR A 293 -2.16 -1.98 -9.14
C TYR A 293 -1.01 -2.71 -9.84
N ASN A 294 0.10 -2.04 -10.08
CA ASN A 294 1.27 -2.59 -10.76
C ASN A 294 2.53 -2.00 -10.14
N VAL A 295 3.59 -2.80 -10.04
CA VAL A 295 4.92 -2.31 -9.66
C VAL A 295 5.28 -1.08 -10.47
N GLY A 296 5.86 -0.06 -9.83
CA GLY A 296 6.21 1.23 -10.45
C GLY A 296 5.08 2.26 -10.52
N PHE A 297 3.84 1.89 -10.16
CA PHE A 297 2.76 2.86 -9.95
C PHE A 297 3.00 3.65 -8.65
N VAL A 298 2.69 4.94 -8.64
CA VAL A 298 2.74 5.70 -7.38
C VAL A 298 1.49 5.42 -6.55
N PHE A 299 1.67 4.63 -5.50
CA PHE A 299 0.62 4.13 -4.64
C PHE A 299 0.64 4.82 -3.27
N ALA A 300 0.34 6.12 -3.24
CA ALA A 300 0.29 6.86 -1.98
C ALA A 300 -1.03 7.62 -1.84
N ARG A 301 -1.69 7.48 -0.70
CA ARG A 301 -2.85 8.26 -0.28
C ARG A 301 -2.55 8.80 1.09
N GLN A 302 -2.42 10.12 1.19
CA GLN A 302 -2.02 10.80 2.42
C GLN A 302 -3.02 11.88 2.78
N PHE A 303 -3.12 12.17 4.08
CA PHE A 303 -3.71 13.44 4.52
C PHE A 303 -2.80 14.58 4.07
N GLY A 304 -3.41 15.64 3.54
CA GLY A 304 -2.63 16.82 3.14
C GLY A 304 -3.50 18.02 2.85
N LEU A 305 -2.82 19.10 2.56
CA LEU A 305 -3.37 20.35 2.05
C LEU A 305 -2.77 20.58 0.67
N ARG A 306 -3.60 20.92 -0.32
CA ARG A 306 -3.15 21.17 -1.69
C ARG A 306 -3.71 22.50 -2.18
N LEU A 307 -2.83 23.33 -2.70
CA LEU A 307 -3.18 24.55 -3.42
C LEU A 307 -2.89 24.34 -4.90
N THR A 308 -3.91 24.51 -5.75
CA THR A 308 -3.79 24.35 -7.20
C THR A 308 -4.16 25.65 -7.89
N LYS A 309 -3.45 25.97 -8.97
CA LYS A 309 -3.77 27.07 -9.88
C LYS A 309 -3.86 26.56 -11.31
N ALA A 310 -5.01 26.69 -11.93
CA ALA A 310 -5.18 26.46 -13.36
C ALA A 310 -5.01 27.78 -14.14
N PHE A 311 -4.28 27.70 -15.25
CA PHE A 311 -4.07 28.80 -16.22
C PHE A 311 -4.76 28.40 -17.53
N GLY A 312 -6.08 28.62 -17.57
CA GLY A 312 -6.94 28.05 -18.60
C GLY A 312 -6.96 26.53 -18.55
N ASP A 313 -7.14 25.90 -19.71
CA ASP A 313 -7.29 24.42 -19.83
C ASP A 313 -5.97 23.70 -20.16
N LYS A 314 -4.86 24.44 -20.30
CA LYS A 314 -3.61 23.88 -20.82
C LYS A 314 -2.50 23.72 -19.78
N VAL A 315 -2.50 24.52 -18.74
CA VAL A 315 -1.45 24.51 -17.73
C VAL A 315 -2.07 24.55 -16.35
N SER A 316 -1.59 23.69 -15.47
CA SER A 316 -1.93 23.75 -14.05
C SER A 316 -0.67 23.56 -13.20
N PHE A 317 -0.66 24.23 -12.06
CA PHE A 317 0.41 24.13 -11.05
C PHE A 317 -0.22 23.83 -9.70
N ALA A 318 0.43 22.98 -8.90
CA ALA A 318 0.00 22.72 -7.55
C ALA A 318 1.20 22.56 -6.60
N VAL A 319 0.95 22.93 -5.34
CA VAL A 319 1.82 22.62 -4.20
C VAL A 319 0.97 21.90 -3.16
N ALA A 320 1.52 20.86 -2.59
CA ALA A 320 0.92 20.10 -1.50
C ALA A 320 1.88 19.97 -0.33
N ILE A 321 1.32 19.94 0.87
CA ILE A 321 1.96 19.44 2.08
C ILE A 321 1.23 18.18 2.49
N GLU A 322 1.96 17.07 2.67
CA GLU A 322 1.39 15.75 2.95
C GLU A 322 1.99 15.16 4.23
N ASN A 323 1.29 14.23 4.86
CA ASN A 323 1.80 13.57 6.06
C ASN A 323 3.15 12.91 5.76
N PRO A 324 4.16 13.17 6.61
CA PRO A 324 5.45 12.50 6.50
C PRO A 324 5.32 11.04 6.93
N GLN A 325 5.97 10.17 6.19
CA GLN A 325 6.10 8.75 6.50
C GLN A 325 7.55 8.31 6.27
N ALA A 326 7.91 7.14 6.79
CA ALA A 326 9.22 6.55 6.56
C ALA A 326 9.13 5.03 6.54
N THR A 327 9.73 4.40 5.54
CA THR A 327 9.94 2.96 5.50
C THR A 327 11.41 2.69 5.79
N LEU A 328 11.69 2.09 6.93
CA LEU A 328 13.04 1.74 7.35
C LEU A 328 13.32 0.27 7.10
N THR A 329 14.43 -0.02 6.45
CA THR A 329 15.01 -1.38 6.42
C THR A 329 16.50 -1.28 6.66
N THR A 330 16.97 -1.95 7.70
CA THR A 330 18.39 -1.94 8.05
C THR A 330 18.80 -3.25 8.70
N HIS A 331 20.05 -3.61 8.50
CA HIS A 331 20.72 -4.66 9.27
C HIS A 331 21.85 -4.02 10.07
N GLY A 332 21.99 -4.37 11.33
CA GLY A 332 23.01 -3.82 12.20
C GLY A 332 22.54 -3.63 13.64
N ASN A 333 23.16 -2.70 14.36
CA ASN A 333 22.89 -2.46 15.76
C ASN A 333 21.64 -1.57 15.96
N ALA A 334 20.58 -2.13 16.55
CA ALA A 334 19.37 -1.40 16.89
C ALA A 334 19.45 -0.61 18.20
N ALA A 335 20.58 -0.70 18.94
CA ALA A 335 20.72 -0.03 20.24
C ALA A 335 21.17 1.42 20.14
N ASN A 336 21.74 1.84 19.00
CA ASN A 336 22.30 3.17 18.83
C ASN A 336 21.40 4.18 18.10
N TYR A 337 20.17 3.81 17.75
CA TYR A 337 19.23 4.72 17.08
C TYR A 337 17.77 4.42 17.45
N LEU A 338 16.90 5.41 17.24
CA LEU A 338 15.45 5.30 17.22
C LEU A 338 14.93 6.11 16.04
N LEU A 339 14.45 5.44 15.01
CA LEU A 339 13.80 6.04 13.85
C LEU A 339 12.29 5.71 13.87
N GLY A 340 11.49 6.65 13.50
CA GLY A 340 10.08 6.84 13.59
C GLY A 340 9.09 5.83 13.12
N GLU A 341 9.29 4.57 13.25
CA GLU A 341 8.21 3.60 13.35
C GLU A 341 8.20 3.00 14.75
N SER A 342 8.01 3.82 15.77
CA SER A 342 7.79 3.21 17.06
C SER A 342 6.42 2.58 17.04
N GLY A 343 6.36 1.29 17.27
CA GLY A 343 5.13 0.55 17.52
C GLY A 343 4.44 0.97 18.83
N ALA A 344 4.49 2.24 19.18
CA ALA A 344 3.70 2.83 20.24
C ALA A 344 2.26 2.92 19.74
N SER A 345 1.56 1.79 19.79
CA SER A 345 0.12 1.77 19.71
C SER A 345 -0.45 2.75 20.73
N ASN A 346 -1.19 3.76 20.26
CA ASN A 346 -1.98 4.58 21.15
C ASN A 346 -3.36 3.97 21.37
N SER A 347 -4.12 4.54 22.31
CA SER A 347 -5.46 4.08 22.68
C SER A 347 -6.46 4.05 21.52
N TYR A 348 -6.22 4.80 20.44
CA TYR A 348 -7.15 4.97 19.32
C TYR A 348 -6.77 4.15 18.09
N ASN A 349 -5.50 3.82 17.92
CA ASN A 349 -5.03 3.07 16.77
C ASN A 349 -3.83 2.19 17.15
N THR A 350 -4.14 0.95 17.55
CA THR A 350 -3.15 -0.01 18.04
C THR A 350 -2.32 -0.66 16.94
N THR A 351 -2.69 -0.47 15.67
CA THR A 351 -2.05 -1.11 14.52
C THR A 351 -1.36 -0.12 13.58
N ALA A 352 -1.50 1.19 13.83
CA ALA A 352 -0.84 2.20 13.01
C ALA A 352 0.55 2.53 13.54
N THR A 353 1.48 2.66 12.62
CA THR A 353 2.81 3.21 12.85
C THR A 353 2.86 4.64 12.32
N TYR A 354 3.42 5.55 13.09
CA TYR A 354 3.56 6.96 12.71
C TYR A 354 5.02 7.34 12.73
N SER A 355 5.49 8.06 11.70
CA SER A 355 6.86 8.56 11.67
C SER A 355 7.06 9.69 12.68
N PHE A 356 8.30 9.83 13.20
CA PHE A 356 8.70 10.97 14.05
C PHE A 356 9.23 12.15 13.25
N ASN A 357 9.01 12.20 11.93
CA ASN A 357 9.46 13.30 11.10
C ASN A 357 8.76 14.60 11.53
N PRO A 358 9.50 15.66 11.82
CA PRO A 358 8.95 16.87 12.42
C PRO A 358 8.30 17.81 11.40
N SER A 359 8.48 17.58 10.11
CA SER A 359 7.95 18.40 9.02
C SER A 359 7.18 17.55 8.02
N PRO A 360 6.13 18.10 7.38
CA PRO A 360 5.43 17.41 6.31
C PRO A 360 6.33 17.24 5.08
N ASP A 361 5.96 16.30 4.21
CA ASP A 361 6.50 16.22 2.86
C ASP A 361 5.95 17.39 2.03
N ILE A 362 6.80 18.00 1.24
CA ILE A 362 6.43 19.11 0.35
C ILE A 362 6.54 18.62 -1.09
N ILE A 363 5.45 18.77 -1.85
CA ILE A 363 5.40 18.34 -3.24
C ILE A 363 4.93 19.50 -4.11
N ALA A 364 5.65 19.76 -5.19
CA ALA A 364 5.25 20.71 -6.22
C ALA A 364 5.12 20.02 -7.57
N LYS A 365 4.05 20.29 -8.30
CA LYS A 365 3.76 19.69 -9.61
C LYS A 365 3.31 20.75 -10.60
N ILE A 366 3.77 20.63 -11.84
CA ILE A 366 3.21 21.32 -13.00
C ILE A 366 2.69 20.29 -14.00
N ALA A 367 1.52 20.54 -14.55
CA ALA A 367 0.92 19.74 -15.61
C ALA A 367 0.64 20.59 -16.84
N PHE A 368 0.82 19.99 -18.02
CA PHE A 368 0.67 20.64 -19.31
C PHE A 368 -0.16 19.76 -20.27
N ASP A 369 -1.24 20.32 -20.79
CA ASP A 369 -2.24 19.69 -21.67
C ASP A 369 -2.29 20.38 -23.05
N PRO A 370 -1.36 20.10 -23.97
CA PRO A 370 -1.30 20.78 -25.27
C PRO A 370 -2.35 20.29 -26.30
N GLY A 371 -3.21 19.34 -25.90
CA GLY A 371 -4.25 18.75 -26.74
C GLY A 371 -3.86 17.46 -27.46
N PHE A 372 -2.57 17.13 -27.54
CA PHE A 372 -2.08 15.86 -28.10
C PHE A 372 -1.54 14.89 -27.02
N GLY A 373 -1.59 15.30 -25.78
CA GLY A 373 -1.16 14.49 -24.63
C GLY A 373 -1.26 15.27 -23.34
N HIS A 374 -0.95 14.59 -22.24
CA HIS A 374 -0.82 15.13 -20.90
C HIS A 374 0.60 14.91 -20.40
N TYR A 375 1.20 15.92 -19.78
CA TYR A 375 2.59 15.89 -19.31
C TYR A 375 2.66 16.46 -17.91
N GLU A 376 3.41 15.80 -17.03
CA GLU A 376 3.62 16.29 -15.67
C GLU A 376 5.11 16.27 -15.33
N VAL A 377 5.54 17.27 -14.56
CA VAL A 377 6.82 17.30 -13.86
C VAL A 377 6.56 17.67 -12.42
N PHE A 378 7.18 16.95 -11.48
CA PHE A 378 7.03 17.22 -10.06
C PHE A 378 8.31 16.99 -9.29
N GLY A 379 8.40 17.67 -8.15
CA GLY A 379 9.47 17.52 -7.17
C GLY A 379 8.90 17.18 -5.81
N ILE A 380 9.63 16.37 -5.04
CA ILE A 380 9.33 15.94 -3.69
C ILE A 380 10.47 16.40 -2.79
N ALA A 381 10.16 16.96 -1.62
CA ALA A 381 11.11 17.28 -0.57
C ALA A 381 10.64 16.67 0.75
N ASP A 382 11.45 15.80 1.32
CA ASP A 382 11.20 15.04 2.54
C ASP A 382 12.26 15.35 3.59
N ARG A 383 11.91 15.16 4.87
CA ARG A 383 12.89 15.26 5.95
C ARG A 383 12.72 14.11 6.91
N PHE A 384 13.79 13.34 7.06
CA PHE A 384 13.86 12.20 8.00
C PHE A 384 14.58 12.63 9.27
N THR A 385 14.06 12.21 10.41
CA THR A 385 14.65 12.53 11.72
C THR A 385 14.75 11.26 12.54
N ASP A 386 15.89 11.05 13.13
CA ASP A 386 16.17 9.98 14.07
C ASP A 386 16.74 10.54 15.39
N ARG A 387 16.71 9.69 16.40
CA ARG A 387 17.40 9.93 17.66
C ARG A 387 18.56 8.97 17.79
N VAL A 388 19.75 9.53 17.89
CA VAL A 388 21.02 8.79 17.94
C VAL A 388 21.44 8.64 19.40
N PHE A 389 21.90 7.44 19.75
CA PHE A 389 22.39 7.09 21.07
C PHE A 389 23.86 6.68 20.99
N PRO A 390 24.81 7.63 21.12
CA PRO A 390 26.26 7.33 21.00
C PRO A 390 26.76 6.31 22.02
N CYS A 391 26.10 6.24 23.19
CA CYS A 391 26.39 5.27 24.24
C CYS A 391 25.37 4.10 24.27
N GLY A 392 24.60 3.89 23.20
CA GLY A 392 23.69 2.75 23.07
C GLY A 392 24.45 1.43 22.84
N GLU A 393 25.68 1.51 22.38
CA GLU A 393 26.59 0.38 22.18
C GLU A 393 27.97 0.73 22.72
N VAL A 394 28.46 -0.06 23.65
CA VAL A 394 29.81 0.09 24.22
C VAL A 394 30.49 -1.24 24.37
N LEU A 395 31.80 -1.28 24.13
CA LEU A 395 32.60 -2.47 24.37
C LEU A 395 32.74 -2.73 25.87
N ALA A 396 32.92 -3.99 26.24
CA ALA A 396 33.02 -4.43 27.65
C ALA A 396 34.12 -3.71 28.46
N LYS A 397 35.13 -3.14 27.80
CA LYS A 397 36.23 -2.38 28.44
C LYS A 397 36.18 -0.88 28.20
N ALA A 398 35.20 -0.40 27.43
CA ALA A 398 35.04 1.01 27.12
C ALA A 398 34.03 1.69 28.06
N THR A 399 34.27 2.97 28.39
CA THR A 399 33.34 3.81 29.14
C THR A 399 32.66 4.78 28.21
N CYS A 400 31.40 5.13 28.49
CA CYS A 400 30.68 6.14 27.72
C CYS A 400 29.80 7.00 28.64
N GLY A 401 29.87 8.32 28.48
CA GLY A 401 29.03 9.24 29.23
C GLY A 401 29.27 9.29 30.73
N GLY A 402 30.46 8.90 31.21
CA GLY A 402 30.79 8.87 32.63
C GLY A 402 30.34 7.62 33.37
N TYR A 403 29.75 6.65 32.68
CA TYR A 403 29.41 5.33 33.22
C TYR A 403 30.59 4.36 33.12
N GLY A 404 30.56 3.31 33.95
CA GLY A 404 31.61 2.29 33.98
C GLY A 404 31.72 1.50 32.66
N PRO A 405 32.78 0.69 32.50
CA PRO A 405 33.01 -0.09 31.30
C PRO A 405 31.83 -1.01 30.95
N GLY A 406 31.46 -1.05 29.68
CA GLY A 406 30.38 -1.91 29.17
C GLY A 406 28.97 -1.45 29.52
N VAL A 407 28.78 -0.30 30.17
CA VAL A 407 27.46 0.22 30.51
C VAL A 407 26.88 1.01 29.35
N ILE A 408 25.76 0.56 28.82
CA ILE A 408 24.98 1.31 27.83
C ILE A 408 24.15 2.40 28.50
N SER A 409 24.01 3.55 27.88
CA SER A 409 23.24 4.67 28.43
C SER A 409 22.74 5.61 27.33
N ALA A 410 21.77 6.46 27.66
CA ALA A 410 21.27 7.50 26.78
C ALA A 410 22.05 8.84 26.89
N VAL A 411 23.16 8.86 27.62
CA VAL A 411 24.00 10.06 27.74
C VAL A 411 24.58 10.45 26.38
N GLY A 412 24.49 11.75 26.08
CA GLY A 412 24.93 12.29 24.79
C GLY A 412 23.95 12.02 23.62
N ALA A 413 22.75 11.47 23.88
CA ALA A 413 21.75 11.26 22.85
C ALA A 413 21.30 12.59 22.23
N TYR A 414 21.22 12.61 20.89
CA TYR A 414 20.84 13.80 20.10
C TYR A 414 19.92 13.42 18.95
N ASN A 415 19.18 14.41 18.40
CA ASN A 415 18.39 14.20 17.20
C ASN A 415 19.23 14.55 15.98
N ALA A 416 19.25 13.66 15.00
CA ALA A 416 19.83 13.88 13.69
C ALA A 416 18.70 13.99 12.65
N SER A 417 18.97 14.71 11.57
CA SER A 417 18.05 14.84 10.45
C SER A 417 18.77 14.75 9.12
N LYS A 418 18.08 14.20 8.12
CA LYS A 418 18.56 14.10 6.75
C LYS A 418 17.47 14.54 5.78
N GLU A 419 17.82 15.46 4.88
CA GLU A 419 16.93 15.89 3.80
C GLU A 419 16.94 14.84 2.68
N GLY A 420 15.73 14.50 2.21
CA GLY A 420 15.47 13.59 1.11
C GLY A 420 14.60 14.22 0.05
N GLY A 421 14.17 13.43 -0.90
CA GLY A 421 13.25 13.84 -1.94
C GLY A 421 13.61 13.31 -3.31
N GLY A 422 12.85 13.73 -4.32
CA GLY A 422 13.00 13.22 -5.68
C GLY A 422 12.36 14.10 -6.73
N ILE A 423 12.57 13.71 -7.97
CA ILE A 423 11.96 14.34 -9.15
C ILE A 423 11.26 13.24 -9.94
N GLY A 424 10.08 13.57 -10.47
CA GLY A 424 9.35 12.68 -11.35
C GLY A 424 8.80 13.39 -12.57
N VAL A 425 8.62 12.58 -13.60
CA VAL A 425 8.00 13.01 -14.86
C VAL A 425 6.96 11.98 -15.28
N SER A 426 5.86 12.42 -15.87
CA SER A 426 4.92 11.55 -16.55
C SER A 426 4.48 12.15 -17.87
N ALA A 427 4.11 11.28 -18.80
CA ALA A 427 3.57 11.67 -20.09
C ALA A 427 2.54 10.64 -20.54
N ARG A 428 1.41 11.10 -21.04
CA ARG A 428 0.30 10.28 -21.53
C ARG A 428 -0.17 10.79 -22.87
N TRP A 429 -0.28 9.88 -23.84
CA TRP A 429 -0.68 10.20 -25.21
C TRP A 429 -1.88 9.39 -25.64
N ASN A 430 -2.84 10.06 -26.24
CA ASN A 430 -3.89 9.41 -27.03
C ASN A 430 -3.36 9.26 -28.47
N ILE A 431 -2.64 8.17 -28.75
CA ILE A 431 -2.00 7.91 -30.06
C ILE A 431 -3.06 7.80 -31.17
N ALA A 432 -4.21 7.22 -30.83
CA ALA A 432 -5.39 7.13 -31.67
C ALA A 432 -6.63 7.25 -30.77
N LYS A 433 -7.82 7.45 -31.35
CA LYS A 433 -9.09 7.53 -30.60
C LYS A 433 -9.34 6.36 -29.63
N ARG A 434 -8.58 5.27 -29.78
CA ARG A 434 -8.77 4.01 -29.03
C ARG A 434 -7.52 3.52 -28.31
N VAL A 435 -6.38 4.19 -28.47
CA VAL A 435 -5.11 3.76 -27.90
C VAL A 435 -4.55 4.88 -27.05
N THR A 436 -4.35 4.59 -25.77
CA THR A 436 -3.65 5.47 -24.84
C THR A 436 -2.35 4.82 -24.40
N PHE A 437 -1.26 5.55 -24.51
CA PHE A 437 0.06 5.13 -24.04
C PHE A 437 0.54 6.11 -22.96
N GLY A 438 1.11 5.60 -21.87
CA GLY A 438 1.65 6.41 -20.79
C GLY A 438 3.03 5.93 -20.36
N LEU A 439 3.85 6.87 -19.93
CA LEU A 439 5.16 6.62 -19.31
C LEU A 439 5.29 7.49 -18.06
N LYS A 440 5.79 6.91 -16.98
CA LYS A 440 6.10 7.59 -15.75
C LYS A 440 7.45 7.13 -15.21
N GLY A 441 8.22 8.07 -14.67
CA GLY A 441 9.46 7.79 -13.95
C GLY A 441 9.62 8.72 -12.76
N VAL A 442 10.12 8.20 -11.65
CA VAL A 442 10.46 8.94 -10.45
C VAL A 442 11.79 8.45 -9.93
N GLY A 443 12.66 9.36 -9.51
CA GLY A 443 13.96 9.03 -8.93
C GLY A 443 14.35 10.00 -7.84
N GLY A 444 15.02 9.50 -6.80
CA GLY A 444 15.44 10.31 -5.66
C GLY A 444 16.03 9.50 -4.53
N SER A 445 16.07 10.10 -3.34
CA SER A 445 16.54 9.46 -2.10
C SER A 445 15.46 9.60 -1.03
N GLY A 446 15.09 8.50 -0.39
CA GLY A 446 14.02 8.49 0.61
C GLY A 446 12.60 8.48 0.00
N ILE A 447 12.42 7.90 -1.17
CA ILE A 447 11.14 7.88 -1.89
C ILE A 447 10.61 6.46 -2.17
N GLY A 448 11.18 5.44 -1.56
CA GLY A 448 10.81 4.03 -1.80
C GLY A 448 9.36 3.71 -1.47
N ARG A 449 8.80 4.37 -0.44
CA ARG A 449 7.41 4.20 0.01
C ARG A 449 6.34 4.64 -1.01
N TYR A 450 6.71 5.45 -2.01
CA TYR A 450 5.77 5.89 -3.03
C TYR A 450 5.38 4.79 -4.02
N GLY A 451 6.19 3.72 -4.14
CA GLY A 451 5.84 2.53 -4.92
C GLY A 451 5.00 1.52 -4.13
N PRO A 452 4.17 0.68 -4.80
CA PRO A 452 3.37 -0.35 -4.14
C PRO A 452 4.22 -1.48 -3.53
N GLY A 453 5.49 -1.61 -3.92
CA GLY A 453 6.44 -2.52 -3.29
C GLY A 453 6.89 -2.07 -1.90
N GLY A 454 6.69 -0.80 -1.55
CA GLY A 454 7.07 -0.26 -0.24
C GLY A 454 8.55 -0.47 0.06
N LEU A 455 9.44 -0.21 -0.91
CA LEU A 455 10.88 -0.35 -0.71
C LEU A 455 11.39 0.67 0.32
N ALA A 456 12.56 0.38 0.91
CA ALA A 456 13.11 1.21 1.97
C ALA A 456 13.37 2.66 1.52
N ASP A 457 12.88 3.62 2.27
CA ASP A 457 13.25 5.04 2.16
C ASP A 457 14.63 5.29 2.76
N ALA A 458 14.90 4.63 3.89
CA ALA A 458 16.08 4.86 4.69
C ALA A 458 16.66 3.57 5.28
N SER A 459 17.91 3.64 5.61
CA SER A 459 18.72 2.72 6.38
C SER A 459 19.47 3.50 7.45
N ILE A 460 20.35 2.85 8.20
CA ILE A 460 21.11 3.47 9.29
C ILE A 460 22.61 3.30 9.05
N ASN A 461 23.36 4.35 9.34
CA ASN A 461 24.82 4.30 9.43
C ASN A 461 25.29 3.60 10.72
N GLY A 462 26.54 3.14 10.75
CA GLY A 462 27.14 2.52 11.92
C GLY A 462 27.15 3.39 13.18
N ASN A 463 27.12 4.71 13.03
CA ASN A 463 27.02 5.65 14.16
C ASN A 463 25.58 5.94 14.60
N GLY A 464 24.58 5.27 14.05
CA GLY A 464 23.15 5.43 14.39
C GLY A 464 22.42 6.54 13.62
N THR A 465 23.09 7.30 12.75
CA THR A 465 22.42 8.34 11.96
C THR A 465 21.72 7.77 10.73
N VAL A 466 20.60 8.40 10.33
CA VAL A 466 19.83 7.98 9.15
C VAL A 466 20.65 8.08 7.85
N HIS A 467 20.53 7.06 7.01
CA HIS A 467 21.13 6.99 5.68
C HIS A 467 20.06 6.72 4.63
N LEU A 468 19.78 7.70 3.77
CA LEU A 468 18.73 7.58 2.77
C LEU A 468 19.10 6.59 1.67
N VAL A 469 18.15 5.74 1.30
CA VAL A 469 18.28 4.84 0.16
C VAL A 469 17.91 5.60 -1.11
N LYS A 470 18.72 5.45 -2.16
CA LYS A 470 18.37 5.96 -3.48
C LYS A 470 17.38 5.01 -4.14
N ASN A 471 16.26 5.55 -4.57
CA ASN A 471 15.18 4.78 -5.16
C ASN A 471 14.86 5.30 -6.56
N SER A 472 14.39 4.40 -7.42
CA SER A 472 13.75 4.77 -8.66
C SER A 472 12.55 3.85 -8.91
N LEU A 473 11.51 4.39 -9.53
CA LEU A 473 10.34 3.65 -9.95
C LEU A 473 9.90 4.14 -11.33
N GLY A 474 9.36 3.24 -12.13
CA GLY A 474 8.91 3.54 -13.48
C GLY A 474 7.78 2.64 -13.91
N LEU A 475 6.86 3.18 -14.70
CA LEU A 475 5.70 2.49 -15.24
C LEU A 475 5.45 2.90 -16.68
N ALA A 476 5.33 1.91 -17.57
CA ALA A 476 4.80 2.06 -18.92
C ALA A 476 3.40 1.46 -18.99
N THR A 477 2.46 2.17 -19.60
CA THR A 477 1.07 1.76 -19.72
C THR A 477 0.61 1.80 -21.18
N LEU A 478 -0.12 0.78 -21.61
CA LEU A 478 -0.77 0.71 -22.90
C LEU A 478 -2.22 0.28 -22.70
N GLU A 479 -3.16 1.10 -23.12
CA GLU A 479 -4.59 0.83 -23.02
C GLU A 479 -5.23 0.90 -24.39
N PHE A 480 -6.00 -0.12 -24.75
CA PHE A 480 -6.69 -0.21 -26.02
C PHE A 480 -8.19 -0.43 -25.83
N HIS A 481 -8.97 0.59 -26.17
CA HIS A 481 -10.43 0.54 -26.21
C HIS A 481 -10.90 -0.12 -27.51
N ALA A 482 -10.79 -1.45 -27.59
CA ALA A 482 -11.05 -2.21 -28.81
C ALA A 482 -12.48 -2.00 -29.32
N THR A 483 -13.45 -1.98 -28.40
CA THR A 483 -14.87 -1.67 -28.67
C THR A 483 -15.46 -0.84 -27.52
N LYS A 484 -16.71 -0.39 -27.63
CA LYS A 484 -17.43 0.22 -26.51
C LYS A 484 -17.57 -0.70 -25.28
N LYS A 485 -17.44 -2.03 -25.49
CA LYS A 485 -17.61 -3.05 -24.45
C LYS A 485 -16.30 -3.69 -24.01
N LEU A 486 -15.21 -3.61 -24.79
CA LEU A 486 -13.96 -4.31 -24.54
C LEU A 486 -12.80 -3.34 -24.42
N ASP A 487 -12.21 -3.30 -23.23
CA ASP A 487 -10.98 -2.60 -22.92
C ASP A 487 -9.87 -3.63 -22.69
N LEU A 488 -8.76 -3.50 -23.42
CA LEU A 488 -7.54 -4.28 -23.24
C LEU A 488 -6.48 -3.38 -22.61
N TYR A 489 -5.60 -3.95 -21.80
CA TYR A 489 -4.50 -3.21 -21.21
C TYR A 489 -3.26 -4.07 -21.05
N GLY A 490 -2.10 -3.40 -21.07
CA GLY A 490 -0.80 -3.97 -20.77
C GLY A 490 0.06 -2.97 -20.04
N TYR A 491 0.74 -3.42 -18.99
CA TYR A 491 1.59 -2.57 -18.14
C TYR A 491 2.94 -3.25 -17.93
N ALA A 492 4.00 -2.45 -17.82
CA ALA A 492 5.32 -2.91 -17.45
C ALA A 492 5.91 -1.89 -16.47
N GLY A 493 6.28 -2.35 -15.30
CA GLY A 493 6.79 -1.47 -14.25
C GLY A 493 7.96 -2.05 -13.48
N SER A 494 8.71 -1.17 -12.84
CA SER A 494 9.84 -1.53 -12.00
C SER A 494 10.01 -0.57 -10.83
N GLU A 495 10.51 -1.10 -9.73
CA GLU A 495 10.99 -0.35 -8.57
C GLU A 495 12.38 -0.82 -8.22
N TYR A 496 13.26 0.10 -7.82
CA TYR A 496 14.64 -0.19 -7.49
C TYR A 496 15.04 0.56 -6.22
N ALA A 497 15.80 -0.13 -5.35
CA ALA A 497 16.46 0.45 -4.18
C ALA A 497 17.96 0.15 -4.21
N SER A 498 18.79 1.20 -4.11
CA SER A 498 20.24 1.06 -4.11
C SER A 498 20.74 0.50 -2.78
N ARG A 499 21.96 -0.02 -2.78
CA ARG A 499 22.69 -0.30 -1.54
C ARG A 499 22.91 0.98 -0.75
N SER A 500 22.76 0.86 0.58
CA SER A 500 23.04 1.91 1.55
C SER A 500 23.78 1.28 2.73
N VAL A 501 25.09 1.16 2.62
CA VAL A 501 25.94 0.39 3.53
C VAL A 501 26.99 1.30 4.16
N SER A 502 27.21 1.15 5.46
CA SER A 502 28.29 1.79 6.21
C SER A 502 28.99 0.80 7.13
N PHE A 503 30.16 1.20 7.64
CA PHE A 503 30.89 0.39 8.60
C PHE A 503 30.59 0.83 10.02
N ASP A 504 30.23 -0.11 10.88
CA ASP A 504 30.06 0.05 12.32
C ASP A 504 31.29 -0.53 13.04
N PRO A 505 32.17 0.30 13.61
CA PRO A 505 33.38 -0.18 14.26
C PRO A 505 33.10 -0.94 15.56
N LEU A 506 31.95 -0.74 16.19
CA LEU A 506 31.54 -1.42 17.41
C LEU A 506 30.73 -2.70 17.15
N GLY A 507 30.24 -2.87 15.93
CA GLY A 507 29.48 -4.02 15.51
C GLY A 507 30.26 -5.34 15.70
N SER A 508 29.54 -6.48 15.77
CA SER A 508 30.10 -7.80 16.04
C SER A 508 30.97 -7.84 17.32
N LYS A 509 30.51 -7.17 18.39
CA LYS A 509 31.19 -7.07 19.69
C LYS A 509 32.59 -6.48 19.62
N GLY A 510 32.77 -5.49 18.74
CA GLY A 510 34.02 -4.74 18.55
C GLY A 510 34.97 -5.28 17.49
N ALA A 511 34.57 -6.32 16.75
CA ALA A 511 35.30 -6.73 15.55
C ALA A 511 35.01 -5.87 14.33
N GLY A 512 33.98 -5.01 14.43
CA GLY A 512 33.42 -4.23 13.34
C GLY A 512 32.47 -5.06 12.45
N SER A 513 31.45 -4.41 11.91
CA SER A 513 30.54 -5.03 10.95
C SER A 513 30.04 -4.02 9.92
N LEU A 514 29.56 -4.53 8.78
CA LEU A 514 28.80 -3.71 7.84
C LEU A 514 27.35 -3.63 8.31
N VAL A 515 26.77 -2.45 8.24
CA VAL A 515 25.37 -2.16 8.60
C VAL A 515 24.68 -1.44 7.45
N GLY A 516 23.35 -1.47 7.44
CA GLY A 516 22.57 -0.75 6.44
C GLY A 516 21.69 -1.64 5.58
N TYR A 517 21.52 -1.27 4.32
CA TYR A 517 20.65 -1.94 3.34
C TYR A 517 21.46 -2.57 2.21
N GLY A 518 21.18 -3.84 1.87
CA GLY A 518 21.89 -4.56 0.81
C GLY A 518 23.33 -4.93 1.17
N ILE A 519 23.59 -5.30 2.43
CA ILE A 519 24.93 -5.60 2.96
C ILE A 519 25.57 -6.78 2.20
N PRO A 520 26.79 -6.65 1.66
CA PRO A 520 27.45 -7.72 0.92
C PRO A 520 27.76 -8.98 1.75
N THR A 521 27.81 -8.85 3.07
CA THR A 521 28.06 -9.95 4.00
C THR A 521 26.79 -10.61 4.50
N SER A 522 25.60 -10.17 4.06
CA SER A 522 24.31 -10.80 4.40
C SER A 522 24.28 -12.25 3.95
N PRO A 523 23.91 -13.20 4.83
CA PRO A 523 23.79 -14.60 4.45
C PRO A 523 22.56 -14.82 3.56
N ASN A 524 22.79 -15.22 2.31
CA ASN A 524 21.76 -15.48 1.32
C ASN A 524 21.61 -16.95 0.92
N PHE A 525 22.49 -17.83 1.41
CA PHE A 525 22.51 -19.24 1.00
C PHE A 525 21.23 -19.99 1.41
N GLY A 526 20.60 -19.62 2.52
CA GLY A 526 19.30 -20.16 2.94
C GLY A 526 18.11 -19.75 2.05
N CYS A 527 18.29 -18.77 1.16
CA CYS A 527 17.23 -18.36 0.23
C CYS A 527 17.00 -19.35 -0.92
N TYR A 528 17.93 -20.28 -1.18
CA TYR A 528 17.88 -21.20 -2.31
C TYR A 528 17.38 -22.60 -1.94
N ALA A 529 17.62 -23.04 -0.71
CA ALA A 529 17.36 -24.41 -0.28
C ALA A 529 16.18 -24.42 0.71
N GLU A 530 15.14 -25.14 0.36
CA GLU A 530 14.00 -25.35 1.25
C GLU A 530 14.45 -26.03 2.54
N GLN A 531 14.02 -25.47 3.66
CA GLN A 531 14.25 -26.01 4.99
C GLN A 531 12.95 -26.64 5.52
N PRO A 532 13.02 -27.77 6.24
CA PRO A 532 11.85 -28.29 6.91
C PRO A 532 11.31 -27.27 7.93
N PRO A 533 10.00 -27.25 8.19
CA PRO A 533 9.42 -26.37 9.20
C PRO A 533 10.11 -26.57 10.56
N ALA A 534 10.30 -25.46 11.28
CA ALA A 534 10.83 -25.53 12.63
C ALA A 534 9.90 -26.36 13.54
N THR A 535 10.48 -27.18 14.41
CA THR A 535 9.72 -27.96 15.40
C THR A 535 9.20 -27.11 16.57
N SER A 536 9.58 -25.84 16.62
CA SER A 536 9.20 -24.92 17.69
C SER A 536 7.79 -24.39 17.50
N THR A 537 6.99 -24.39 18.55
CA THR A 537 5.61 -23.94 18.61
C THR A 537 5.48 -22.49 19.06
N THR A 538 6.44 -21.62 18.77
CA THR A 538 6.48 -20.25 19.31
C THR A 538 5.22 -19.42 18.99
N ASN A 539 4.48 -19.77 17.93
CA ASN A 539 3.24 -19.08 17.51
C ASN A 539 2.09 -20.07 17.22
N GLY A 540 1.98 -21.18 17.92
CA GLY A 540 0.91 -22.14 17.73
C GLY A 540 1.39 -23.52 17.29
N THR A 541 0.91 -24.04 16.18
CA THR A 541 1.19 -25.40 15.72
C THR A 541 2.49 -25.44 14.92
N ALA A 542 3.39 -26.37 15.26
CA ALA A 542 4.61 -26.61 14.50
C ALA A 542 4.30 -26.90 13.03
N GLY A 543 5.03 -26.28 12.11
CA GLY A 543 4.85 -26.45 10.66
C GLY A 543 3.68 -25.67 10.05
N PHE A 544 2.95 -24.87 10.84
CA PHE A 544 1.82 -24.08 10.34
C PHE A 544 2.27 -22.80 9.62
N ASP A 545 3.18 -22.04 10.22
CA ASP A 545 3.74 -20.86 9.57
C ASP A 545 5.12 -21.18 9.01
N PRO A 546 5.38 -20.79 7.73
CA PRO A 546 6.74 -20.77 7.26
C PRO A 546 7.46 -19.66 8.04
N GLY A 547 8.27 -20.04 8.99
CA GLY A 547 9.12 -19.10 9.73
C GLY A 547 10.04 -18.32 8.79
N ALA A 548 10.67 -17.27 9.30
CA ALA A 548 11.73 -16.59 8.58
C ALA A 548 12.78 -17.60 8.11
N LEU A 549 13.14 -17.55 6.82
CA LEU A 549 14.16 -18.45 6.28
C LEU A 549 15.49 -18.26 7.02
N ALA A 550 16.03 -19.33 7.60
CA ALA A 550 17.32 -19.29 8.20
C ALA A 550 18.38 -18.92 7.17
N ASN A 551 19.27 -17.98 7.50
CA ASN A 551 20.33 -17.51 6.60
C ASN A 551 19.85 -17.00 5.23
N CYS A 552 18.67 -16.34 5.22
CA CYS A 552 18.12 -15.64 4.09
C CYS A 552 17.75 -14.22 4.52
N THR A 553 18.72 -13.31 4.45
CA THR A 553 18.57 -11.91 4.88
C THR A 553 18.76 -10.92 3.71
N ALA A 554 18.47 -11.39 2.48
CA ALA A 554 18.65 -10.61 1.28
C ALA A 554 17.64 -9.46 1.18
N ASP A 555 18.16 -8.23 1.10
CA ASP A 555 17.34 -7.04 0.82
C ASP A 555 16.94 -6.96 -0.64
N THR A 556 15.73 -6.48 -0.90
CA THR A 556 15.21 -6.35 -2.26
C THR A 556 15.94 -5.24 -3.02
N ARG A 557 16.55 -5.61 -4.14
CA ARG A 557 17.20 -4.68 -5.08
C ARG A 557 16.20 -4.09 -6.06
N ALA A 558 15.38 -4.95 -6.65
CA ALA A 558 14.43 -4.54 -7.68
C ALA A 558 13.20 -5.44 -7.70
N LEU A 559 12.06 -4.81 -7.95
CA LEU A 559 10.80 -5.44 -8.30
C LEU A 559 10.51 -5.12 -9.76
N ILE A 560 10.15 -6.12 -10.57
CA ILE A 560 9.80 -5.93 -11.98
C ILE A 560 8.52 -6.71 -12.25
N GLU A 561 7.52 -6.04 -12.81
CA GLU A 561 6.23 -6.66 -13.13
C GLU A 561 5.80 -6.34 -14.56
N GLY A 562 5.31 -7.36 -15.24
CA GLY A 562 4.57 -7.26 -16.49
C GLY A 562 3.14 -7.76 -16.30
N THR A 563 2.16 -6.94 -16.69
CA THR A 563 0.74 -7.24 -16.53
C THR A 563 0.00 -7.04 -17.85
N ALA A 564 -0.91 -7.97 -18.19
CA ALA A 564 -1.82 -7.83 -19.30
C ALA A 564 -3.22 -8.31 -18.90
N GLY A 565 -4.25 -7.64 -19.41
CA GLY A 565 -5.61 -8.00 -19.05
C GLY A 565 -6.66 -7.33 -19.90
N PHE A 566 -7.90 -7.62 -19.56
CA PHE A 566 -9.05 -7.01 -20.23
C PHE A 566 -10.21 -6.81 -19.25
N TRP A 567 -11.10 -5.87 -19.63
CA TRP A 567 -12.42 -5.71 -19.07
C TRP A 567 -13.47 -5.78 -20.16
N TYR A 568 -14.47 -6.64 -19.98
CA TYR A 568 -15.64 -6.74 -20.84
C TYR A 568 -16.90 -6.24 -20.13
N LYS A 569 -17.57 -5.26 -20.72
CA LYS A 569 -18.79 -4.65 -20.20
C LYS A 569 -20.01 -5.39 -20.76
N PHE A 570 -20.57 -6.32 -20.02
CA PHE A 570 -21.78 -7.04 -20.41
C PHE A 570 -22.97 -6.10 -20.55
N TYR A 571 -23.08 -5.21 -19.58
CA TYR A 571 -24.12 -4.20 -19.50
C TYR A 571 -23.49 -2.85 -19.12
N SER A 572 -24.01 -1.78 -19.74
CA SER A 572 -23.72 -0.39 -19.36
C SER A 572 -24.93 0.45 -19.77
N GLY A 573 -25.61 1.02 -18.78
CA GLY A 573 -26.86 1.75 -18.98
C GLY A 573 -27.34 2.42 -17.72
N PRO A 574 -28.60 2.89 -17.68
CA PRO A 574 -29.13 3.68 -16.58
C PRO A 574 -29.19 2.94 -15.23
N ARG A 575 -29.10 1.62 -15.24
CA ARG A 575 -29.06 0.80 -14.02
C ARG A 575 -27.62 0.41 -13.62
N GLY A 576 -26.61 1.17 -14.04
CA GLY A 576 -25.21 0.92 -13.72
C GLY A 576 -24.46 0.16 -14.80
N SER A 577 -23.35 -0.49 -14.43
CA SER A 577 -22.52 -1.24 -15.36
C SER A 577 -22.06 -2.56 -14.75
N PHE A 578 -22.28 -3.66 -15.48
CA PHE A 578 -21.78 -4.98 -15.09
C PHE A 578 -20.61 -5.37 -15.97
N ARG A 579 -19.48 -5.70 -15.35
CA ARG A 579 -18.20 -5.97 -16.04
C ARG A 579 -17.60 -7.28 -15.56
N PHE A 580 -16.92 -7.93 -16.47
CA PHE A 580 -16.06 -9.07 -16.23
C PHE A 580 -14.64 -8.75 -16.70
N GLY A 581 -13.63 -9.17 -15.96
CA GLY A 581 -12.24 -8.98 -16.34
C GLY A 581 -11.38 -10.17 -15.96
N THR A 582 -10.29 -10.35 -16.73
CA THR A 582 -9.21 -11.27 -16.41
C THR A 582 -7.88 -10.57 -16.62
N GLN A 583 -6.93 -10.85 -15.74
CA GLN A 583 -5.59 -10.28 -15.73
C GLN A 583 -4.57 -11.38 -15.51
N TYR A 584 -3.48 -11.34 -16.23
CA TYR A 584 -2.27 -12.09 -15.95
C TYR A 584 -1.18 -11.12 -15.54
N SER A 585 -0.47 -11.44 -14.46
CA SER A 585 0.71 -10.72 -14.00
C SER A 585 1.89 -11.67 -13.79
N TYR A 586 3.06 -11.25 -14.23
CA TYR A 586 4.34 -11.88 -13.97
C TYR A 586 5.21 -10.92 -13.18
N ILE A 587 5.67 -11.35 -12.02
CA ILE A 587 6.52 -10.53 -11.15
C ILE A 587 7.83 -11.25 -10.82
N THR A 588 8.92 -10.46 -10.75
CA THR A 588 10.19 -10.89 -10.17
C THR A 588 10.59 -9.96 -9.04
N ARG A 589 11.01 -10.55 -7.92
CA ARG A 589 11.68 -9.90 -6.82
C ARG A 589 13.15 -10.28 -6.84
N ASN A 590 14.01 -9.34 -7.18
CA ASN A 590 15.45 -9.52 -7.23
C ASN A 590 16.09 -8.90 -5.98
N THR A 591 17.06 -9.56 -5.40
CA THR A 591 17.72 -9.08 -4.19
C THR A 591 19.15 -8.63 -4.46
N TRP A 592 19.76 -7.97 -3.49
CA TRP A 592 21.18 -7.69 -3.49
C TRP A 592 21.99 -8.96 -3.24
N SER A 593 23.12 -9.08 -3.92
CA SER A 593 24.05 -10.18 -3.69
C SER A 593 24.66 -10.08 -2.29
N GLY A 594 24.71 -11.22 -1.61
CA GLY A 594 25.35 -11.45 -0.32
C GLY A 594 26.19 -12.72 -0.34
N VAL A 595 26.53 -13.24 0.84
CA VAL A 595 27.18 -14.53 0.97
C VAL A 595 26.20 -15.63 0.54
N GLY A 596 26.51 -16.32 -0.56
CA GLY A 596 25.64 -17.32 -1.18
C GLY A 596 24.94 -16.83 -2.45
N GLY A 597 25.14 -15.56 -2.88
CA GLY A 597 24.65 -15.04 -4.17
C GLY A 597 23.52 -14.02 -4.06
N ASP A 598 22.80 -13.83 -5.16
CA ASP A 598 21.71 -12.88 -5.37
C ASP A 598 20.36 -13.62 -5.61
N PRO A 599 19.71 -14.13 -4.59
CA PRO A 599 18.44 -14.87 -4.74
C PRO A 599 17.36 -13.99 -5.37
N HIS A 600 16.47 -14.65 -6.13
CA HIS A 600 15.30 -14.01 -6.71
C HIS A 600 14.06 -14.87 -6.57
N GLY A 601 12.93 -14.22 -6.38
CA GLY A 601 11.61 -14.83 -6.35
C GLY A 601 10.83 -14.48 -7.63
N ILE A 602 10.04 -15.42 -8.13
CA ILE A 602 9.18 -15.23 -9.30
C ILE A 602 7.79 -15.73 -8.94
N ASP A 603 6.75 -14.98 -9.33
CA ASP A 603 5.38 -15.48 -9.26
C ASP A 603 4.61 -15.14 -10.53
N ASN A 604 3.69 -16.06 -10.89
CA ASN A 604 2.74 -15.93 -11.98
C ASN A 604 1.34 -15.87 -11.37
N MET A 605 0.59 -14.84 -11.67
CA MET A 605 -0.69 -14.58 -11.06
C MET A 605 -1.78 -14.42 -12.13
N ILE A 606 -2.92 -15.06 -11.89
CA ILE A 606 -4.12 -14.88 -12.73
C ILE A 606 -5.22 -14.36 -11.81
N PHE A 607 -5.73 -13.18 -12.13
CA PHE A 607 -6.88 -12.58 -11.47
C PHE A 607 -8.11 -12.67 -12.35
N THR A 608 -9.27 -12.83 -11.73
CA THR A 608 -10.57 -12.71 -12.40
C THR A 608 -11.52 -11.94 -11.51
N SER A 609 -12.32 -11.07 -12.11
CA SER A 609 -13.23 -10.21 -11.38
C SER A 609 -14.56 -10.04 -12.09
N PHE A 610 -15.63 -10.01 -11.28
CA PHE A 610 -16.96 -9.59 -11.67
C PHE A 610 -17.30 -8.32 -10.85
N ARG A 611 -17.58 -7.22 -11.55
CA ARG A 611 -17.90 -5.93 -10.94
C ARG A 611 -19.24 -5.41 -11.40
N TYR A 612 -20.08 -5.03 -10.46
CA TYR A 612 -21.28 -4.24 -10.70
C TYR A 612 -21.07 -2.84 -10.15
N TYR A 613 -20.96 -1.86 -11.05
CA TYR A 613 -20.90 -0.45 -10.71
C TYR A 613 -22.32 0.09 -10.54
N LEU A 614 -22.54 0.80 -9.46
CA LEU A 614 -23.79 1.52 -9.21
C LEU A 614 -24.02 2.59 -10.29
N PRO A 615 -25.29 2.97 -10.53
CA PRO A 615 -25.65 4.00 -11.52
C PRO A 615 -24.96 5.33 -11.30
#